data_2d69e76dae45fbdf3c86c36898da5635
#
_entry.id   2d69e76dae45fbdf3c86c36898da5635
#
_cell.length_a   1.000
_cell.length_b   1.000
_cell.length_c   1.000
_cell.angle_alpha   90.00
_cell.angle_beta   90.00
_cell.angle_gamma   90.00
#
_symmetry.space_group_name_H-M   'P 1'
#
loop_
_entity.id
_entity.type
_entity.pdbx_description
1 polymer ?
#
loop_
_entity_poly.entity_id
_entity_poly.type
_entity_poly.pdbx_seq_one_letter_code
_entity_poly.pdbx_strand_id
1 'polypeptide(L)'
;MSQNAGVRMNPFGNRKPVIDPRLFIGRRSLIDAVCERLTAAPPQCCALVGDARSGKTSLLYYLRSSTAARPICADATRFVFPYVNAGPYADLGASQSHGALYFWRDLARATAQALALPDDLPTLPDQGIAEAAIVDTVYALKCTVEDIIRRTGDHTFIFLIDNVEGIARLPRHTASFLRSLTQDPDIGDRVAYVVTSSTPLSRLYPVSELREPSSFWGLFASELFIGGLDDADIAALLERAPELNDADRAWIRRLGGANLTLILIAAAHVYEWRLHPTGSPDDAERAAIEEARPLCRSWWRELTETHTASVDARQSLIDQNRAPTPDEAAIFEALHARGLAQRDRHGWRIASTIFAQALSDQPDRPSTSLPPPPAAAPATPPAFTHLEGEVYAFLRENAGRVCTRDEVKRAIWPVSPPSDSALQKIIERIRDKIEPDPKHPRKLIAVRGQGYMLRRDTD
;
A
#
# COMPACT_ATOMS: atom_id res chain seq x y z
N MET A 1 -50.33 -5.52 14.22
CA MET A 1 -49.56 -4.65 13.34
C MET A 1 -48.08 -4.85 13.70
N SER A 2 -47.44 -5.80 13.05
CA SER A 2 -45.99 -6.08 13.24
C SER A 2 -45.22 -5.01 12.48
N GLN A 3 -44.60 -4.12 13.23
CA GLN A 3 -43.57 -3.22 12.65
C GLN A 3 -42.42 -4.07 12.15
N ASN A 4 -42.18 -4.02 10.86
CA ASN A 4 -40.95 -4.48 10.23
C ASN A 4 -39.79 -3.75 10.91
N ALA A 5 -39.09 -4.38 11.84
CA ALA A 5 -37.84 -3.93 12.34
C ALA A 5 -36.81 -4.06 11.19
N GLY A 6 -36.69 -2.99 10.39
CA GLY A 6 -35.67 -2.91 9.36
C GLY A 6 -34.30 -3.26 10.00
N VAL A 7 -33.59 -4.20 9.41
CA VAL A 7 -32.25 -4.59 9.82
C VAL A 7 -31.41 -3.31 9.86
N ARG A 8 -31.11 -2.80 11.06
CA ARG A 8 -30.25 -1.64 11.23
C ARG A 8 -28.84 -2.04 10.83
N MET A 9 -28.37 -1.49 9.73
CA MET A 9 -27.00 -1.74 9.28
C MET A 9 -26.00 -1.09 10.23
N ASN A 10 -24.98 -1.85 10.63
CA ASN A 10 -23.87 -1.33 11.43
C ASN A 10 -23.12 -0.24 10.65
N PRO A 11 -23.12 1.03 11.13
CA PRO A 11 -22.52 2.15 10.41
C PRO A 11 -20.99 2.05 10.32
N PHE A 12 -20.35 1.20 11.14
CA PHE A 12 -18.91 0.96 11.18
C PHE A 12 -18.48 -0.32 10.45
N GLY A 13 -19.44 -1.16 9.99
CA GLY A 13 -19.15 -2.42 9.31
C GLY A 13 -18.62 -2.26 7.88
N ASN A 14 -18.84 -1.11 7.24
CA ASN A 14 -18.37 -0.86 5.88
C ASN A 14 -16.89 -0.49 5.86
N ARG A 15 -16.07 -1.35 5.26
CA ARG A 15 -14.61 -1.16 5.12
C ARG A 15 -14.22 -0.56 3.75
N LYS A 16 -15.19 -0.17 2.93
CA LYS A 16 -14.94 0.45 1.62
C LYS A 16 -14.54 1.92 1.79
N PRO A 17 -13.81 2.49 0.83
CA PRO A 17 -13.55 3.92 0.81
C PRO A 17 -14.84 4.75 0.84
N VAL A 18 -14.82 5.86 1.56
CA VAL A 18 -15.92 6.83 1.61
C VAL A 18 -15.92 7.62 0.31
N ILE A 19 -16.98 7.49 -0.46
CA ILE A 19 -17.14 8.19 -1.75
C ILE A 19 -17.98 9.47 -1.56
N ASP A 20 -19.02 9.43 -0.71
CA ASP A 20 -19.84 10.60 -0.42
C ASP A 20 -19.05 11.57 0.48
N PRO A 21 -18.74 12.79 0.00
CA PRO A 21 -17.94 13.77 0.76
C PRO A 21 -18.58 14.18 2.08
N ARG A 22 -19.92 14.08 2.21
CA ARG A 22 -20.64 14.40 3.46
C ARG A 22 -20.36 13.39 4.57
N LEU A 23 -19.93 12.19 4.18
CA LEU A 23 -19.53 11.12 5.10
C LEU A 23 -18.03 11.13 5.41
N PHE A 24 -17.24 11.98 4.75
CA PHE A 24 -15.83 12.14 5.07
C PHE A 24 -15.70 12.96 6.36
N ILE A 25 -14.95 12.44 7.33
CA ILE A 25 -14.82 13.07 8.66
C ILE A 25 -13.35 13.41 8.90
N GLY A 26 -13.17 14.64 9.42
CA GLY A 26 -11.93 15.08 10.01
C GLY A 26 -10.80 15.40 9.05
N ARG A 27 -9.58 15.29 9.56
CA ARG A 27 -8.32 15.52 8.83
C ARG A 27 -8.18 16.93 8.28
N ARG A 28 -8.76 17.92 8.98
CA ARG A 28 -8.81 19.29 8.50
C ARG A 28 -7.42 19.86 8.21
N SER A 29 -6.49 19.69 9.14
CA SER A 29 -5.11 20.17 8.98
C SER A 29 -4.40 19.54 7.77
N LEU A 30 -4.66 18.25 7.51
CA LEU A 30 -4.10 17.56 6.35
C LEU A 30 -4.71 18.08 5.04
N ILE A 31 -6.03 18.26 5.01
CA ILE A 31 -6.73 18.84 3.86
C ILE A 31 -6.19 20.25 3.59
N ASP A 32 -6.09 21.09 4.60
CA ASP A 32 -5.59 22.46 4.48
C ASP A 32 -4.15 22.46 3.92
N ALA A 33 -3.26 21.56 4.40
CA ALA A 33 -1.90 21.42 3.89
C ALA A 33 -1.83 20.93 2.43
N VAL A 34 -2.74 20.04 2.01
CA VAL A 34 -2.86 19.63 0.60
C VAL A 34 -3.32 20.81 -0.24
N CYS A 35 -4.31 21.53 0.21
CA CYS A 35 -4.91 22.63 -0.53
C CYS A 35 -3.96 23.82 -0.69
N GLU A 36 -3.19 24.15 0.34
CA GLU A 36 -2.15 25.17 0.26
C GLU A 36 -1.18 24.87 -0.89
N ARG A 37 -0.77 23.60 -1.04
CA ARG A 37 0.11 23.19 -2.16
C ARG A 37 -0.56 23.26 -3.51
N LEU A 38 -1.81 22.80 -3.61
CA LEU A 38 -2.53 22.78 -4.89
C LEU A 38 -2.90 24.19 -5.39
N THR A 39 -3.07 25.15 -4.47
CA THR A 39 -3.40 26.56 -4.80
C THR A 39 -2.17 27.43 -4.99
N ALA A 40 -0.97 26.91 -4.78
CA ALA A 40 0.27 27.61 -5.11
C ALA A 40 0.35 27.91 -6.63
N ALA A 41 1.15 28.88 -7.00
CA ALA A 41 1.39 29.25 -8.40
C ALA A 41 2.90 29.13 -8.71
N PRO A 42 3.32 28.09 -9.43
CA PRO A 42 2.56 26.95 -9.95
C PRO A 42 2.11 25.98 -8.86
N PRO A 43 1.09 25.13 -9.15
CA PRO A 43 0.60 24.12 -8.19
C PRO A 43 1.68 23.09 -7.87
N GLN A 44 1.76 22.69 -6.60
CA GLN A 44 2.78 21.78 -6.11
C GLN A 44 2.24 20.36 -5.98
N CYS A 45 3.09 19.38 -6.35
CA CYS A 45 2.78 17.98 -6.19
C CYS A 45 2.83 17.54 -4.71
N CYS A 46 2.01 16.56 -4.37
CA CYS A 46 1.83 16.11 -3.00
C CYS A 46 1.76 14.58 -2.92
N ALA A 47 2.55 13.98 -2.05
CA ALA A 47 2.46 12.56 -1.72
C ALA A 47 1.77 12.36 -0.36
N LEU A 48 0.72 11.54 -0.35
CA LEU A 48 -0.04 11.15 0.84
C LEU A 48 0.37 9.74 1.23
N VAL A 49 1.10 9.59 2.30
CA VAL A 49 1.59 8.30 2.79
C VAL A 49 0.82 7.88 4.04
N GLY A 50 0.52 6.62 4.16
CA GLY A 50 -0.15 6.09 5.35
C GLY A 50 -0.50 4.63 5.23
N ASP A 51 -0.75 3.97 6.34
CA ASP A 51 -1.03 2.53 6.40
C ASP A 51 -2.26 2.13 5.55
N ALA A 52 -2.38 0.84 5.27
CA ALA A 52 -3.59 0.31 4.67
C ALA A 52 -4.82 0.70 5.51
N ARG A 53 -5.91 1.11 4.84
CA ARG A 53 -7.17 1.56 5.47
C ARG A 53 -7.07 2.86 6.28
N SER A 54 -5.99 3.64 6.20
CA SER A 54 -5.87 4.95 6.87
C SER A 54 -6.79 6.04 6.28
N GLY A 55 -7.48 5.76 5.18
CA GLY A 55 -8.41 6.69 4.54
C GLY A 55 -7.84 7.45 3.32
N LYS A 56 -6.69 7.04 2.78
CA LYS A 56 -6.05 7.66 1.59
C LYS A 56 -7.00 7.82 0.40
N THR A 57 -7.58 6.71 -0.04
CA THR A 57 -8.55 6.69 -1.15
C THR A 57 -9.77 7.56 -0.86
N SER A 58 -10.26 7.54 0.39
CA SER A 58 -11.39 8.38 0.80
C SER A 58 -11.05 9.87 0.71
N LEU A 59 -9.81 10.26 1.06
CA LEU A 59 -9.33 11.62 0.92
C LEU A 59 -9.24 12.05 -0.56
N LEU A 60 -8.79 11.17 -1.47
CA LEU A 60 -8.80 11.47 -2.90
C LEU A 60 -10.22 11.68 -3.43
N TYR A 61 -11.19 10.84 -3.02
CA TYR A 61 -12.60 11.05 -3.38
C TYR A 61 -13.16 12.33 -2.79
N TYR A 62 -12.77 12.70 -1.57
CA TYR A 62 -13.15 13.97 -0.96
C TYR A 62 -12.61 15.15 -1.78
N LEU A 63 -11.32 15.17 -2.11
CA LEU A 63 -10.69 16.23 -2.94
C LEU A 63 -11.33 16.35 -4.33
N ARG A 64 -11.71 15.23 -4.94
CA ARG A 64 -12.37 15.21 -6.25
C ARG A 64 -13.78 15.80 -6.22
N SER A 65 -14.44 15.82 -5.05
CA SER A 65 -15.83 16.27 -4.98
C SER A 65 -15.94 17.77 -5.11
N SER A 66 -16.87 18.24 -5.94
CA SER A 66 -17.15 19.68 -6.11
C SER A 66 -17.58 20.36 -4.79
N THR A 67 -18.11 19.59 -3.85
CA THR A 67 -18.56 20.09 -2.54
C THR A 67 -17.37 20.37 -1.61
N ALA A 68 -16.31 19.60 -1.72
CA ALA A 68 -15.11 19.76 -0.89
C ALA A 68 -14.11 20.77 -1.48
N ALA A 69 -14.05 20.86 -2.79
CA ALA A 69 -13.15 21.81 -3.46
C ALA A 69 -13.56 23.28 -3.24
N ARG A 70 -14.86 23.55 -3.03
CA ARG A 70 -15.39 24.93 -2.84
C ARG A 70 -14.90 25.68 -1.60
N PRO A 71 -14.72 25.05 -0.42
CA PRO A 71 -14.15 25.75 0.73
C PRO A 71 -12.63 25.92 0.65
N ILE A 72 -11.99 25.15 -0.21
CA ILE A 72 -10.54 25.01 -0.28
C ILE A 72 -9.92 26.00 -1.27
N CYS A 73 -10.62 26.25 -2.38
CA CYS A 73 -10.18 27.15 -3.43
C CYS A 73 -11.30 28.15 -3.70
N ALA A 74 -11.02 29.44 -3.59
CA ALA A 74 -11.98 30.51 -3.89
C ALA A 74 -12.57 30.37 -5.30
N ASP A 75 -11.87 29.68 -6.21
CA ASP A 75 -12.29 29.36 -7.56
C ASP A 75 -12.19 27.84 -7.82
N ALA A 76 -13.08 27.07 -7.19
CA ALA A 76 -13.11 25.61 -7.34
C ALA A 76 -13.40 25.13 -8.76
N THR A 77 -13.98 26.00 -9.61
CA THR A 77 -14.31 25.67 -11.00
C THR A 77 -13.07 25.58 -11.89
N ARG A 78 -11.96 26.17 -11.45
CA ARG A 78 -10.68 26.15 -12.14
C ARG A 78 -9.94 24.81 -12.04
N PHE A 79 -10.25 23.98 -11.03
CA PHE A 79 -9.54 22.74 -10.78
C PHE A 79 -10.26 21.54 -11.37
N VAL A 80 -9.53 20.72 -12.11
CA VAL A 80 -9.97 19.46 -12.70
C VAL A 80 -9.22 18.33 -12.01
N PHE A 81 -9.93 17.30 -11.51
CA PHE A 81 -9.36 16.20 -10.73
C PHE A 81 -9.54 14.86 -11.42
N PRO A 82 -8.73 14.50 -12.45
CA PRO A 82 -8.72 13.15 -12.99
C PRO A 82 -8.23 12.16 -11.94
N TYR A 83 -8.93 11.03 -11.77
CA TYR A 83 -8.59 10.01 -10.78
C TYR A 83 -8.27 8.67 -11.44
N VAL A 84 -7.17 8.05 -11.03
CA VAL A 84 -6.76 6.72 -11.46
C VAL A 84 -6.20 5.94 -10.25
N ASN A 85 -6.55 4.66 -10.14
CA ASN A 85 -5.94 3.75 -9.17
C ASN A 85 -4.83 2.95 -9.87
N ALA A 86 -3.56 3.23 -9.54
CA ALA A 86 -2.41 2.62 -10.20
C ALA A 86 -2.11 1.18 -9.72
N GLY A 87 -2.66 0.75 -8.58
CA GLY A 87 -2.37 -0.56 -7.98
C GLY A 87 -2.53 -1.75 -8.94
N PRO A 88 -3.65 -1.91 -9.67
CA PRO A 88 -3.91 -3.09 -10.49
C PRO A 88 -3.01 -3.24 -11.72
N TYR A 89 -2.50 -2.14 -12.29
CA TYR A 89 -1.88 -2.19 -13.62
C TYR A 89 -0.58 -2.99 -13.68
N ALA A 90 0.14 -3.10 -12.58
CA ALA A 90 1.35 -3.92 -12.53
C ALA A 90 1.09 -5.41 -12.73
N ASP A 91 -0.13 -5.85 -12.44
CA ASP A 91 -0.57 -7.26 -12.49
C ASP A 91 -1.51 -7.52 -13.67
N LEU A 92 -1.82 -6.47 -14.48
CA LEU A 92 -2.69 -6.57 -15.65
C LEU A 92 -1.89 -6.81 -16.94
N GLY A 93 -2.34 -7.79 -17.70
CA GLY A 93 -1.82 -8.07 -19.03
C GLY A 93 -0.60 -9.01 -19.06
N ALA A 94 -0.16 -9.34 -20.28
CA ALA A 94 0.92 -10.30 -20.52
C ALA A 94 2.33 -9.74 -20.19
N SER A 95 2.46 -8.42 -20.01
CA SER A 95 3.73 -7.75 -19.69
C SER A 95 3.52 -6.43 -18.97
N GLN A 96 4.58 -5.89 -18.38
CA GLN A 96 4.57 -4.56 -17.77
C GLN A 96 4.20 -3.45 -18.77
N SER A 97 4.50 -3.61 -20.04
CA SER A 97 4.14 -2.65 -21.09
C SER A 97 2.63 -2.59 -21.34
N HIS A 98 1.91 -3.72 -21.21
CA HIS A 98 0.45 -3.72 -21.24
C HIS A 98 -0.13 -3.00 -20.00
N GLY A 99 0.49 -3.18 -18.84
CA GLY A 99 0.11 -2.42 -17.64
C GLY A 99 0.22 -0.91 -17.86
N ALA A 100 1.31 -0.45 -18.48
CA ALA A 100 1.49 0.96 -18.83
C ALA A 100 0.43 1.45 -19.83
N LEU A 101 0.10 0.63 -20.84
CA LEU A 101 -0.93 0.94 -21.82
C LEU A 101 -2.30 1.16 -21.16
N TYR A 102 -2.72 0.24 -20.29
CA TYR A 102 -3.99 0.36 -19.57
C TYR A 102 -4.00 1.56 -18.62
N PHE A 103 -2.89 1.80 -17.91
CA PHE A 103 -2.76 2.96 -17.03
C PHE A 103 -2.95 4.27 -17.80
N TRP A 104 -2.24 4.46 -18.92
CA TRP A 104 -2.33 5.69 -19.71
C TRP A 104 -3.68 5.86 -20.39
N ARG A 105 -4.31 4.75 -20.83
CA ARG A 105 -5.69 4.80 -21.35
C ARG A 105 -6.67 5.27 -20.30
N ASP A 106 -6.59 4.72 -19.10
CA ASP A 106 -7.52 5.08 -18.03
C ASP A 106 -7.24 6.48 -17.50
N LEU A 107 -5.98 6.95 -17.52
CA LEU A 107 -5.63 8.33 -17.21
C LEU A 107 -6.21 9.30 -18.26
N ALA A 108 -6.08 9.01 -19.55
CA ALA A 108 -6.65 9.83 -20.62
C ALA A 108 -8.18 9.86 -20.54
N ARG A 109 -8.82 8.72 -20.31
CA ARG A 109 -10.26 8.61 -20.07
C ARG A 109 -10.71 9.41 -18.86
N ALA A 110 -10.03 9.29 -17.73
CA ALA A 110 -10.35 10.05 -16.52
C ALA A 110 -10.21 11.57 -16.75
N THR A 111 -9.25 11.97 -17.57
CA THR A 111 -9.04 13.38 -17.95
C THR A 111 -10.21 13.90 -18.79
N ALA A 112 -10.62 13.16 -19.82
CA ALA A 112 -11.77 13.52 -20.65
C ALA A 112 -13.08 13.55 -19.83
N GLN A 113 -13.33 12.54 -19.02
CA GLN A 113 -14.52 12.43 -18.18
C GLN A 113 -14.62 13.56 -17.13
N ALA A 114 -13.51 14.00 -16.57
CA ALA A 114 -13.50 15.09 -15.59
C ALA A 114 -13.97 16.43 -16.19
N LEU A 115 -13.92 16.54 -17.52
CA LEU A 115 -14.38 17.70 -18.30
C LEU A 115 -15.69 17.43 -19.07
N ALA A 116 -16.30 16.28 -18.86
CA ALA A 116 -17.47 15.83 -19.64
C ALA A 116 -17.23 15.81 -21.17
N LEU A 117 -16.00 15.53 -21.59
CA LEU A 117 -15.63 15.39 -23.00
C LEU A 117 -15.99 13.98 -23.52
N PRO A 118 -16.22 13.80 -24.84
CA PRO A 118 -16.38 12.49 -25.45
C PRO A 118 -15.19 11.56 -25.19
N ASP A 119 -15.43 10.25 -25.09
CA ASP A 119 -14.40 9.21 -24.96
C ASP A 119 -13.81 8.88 -26.37
N ASP A 120 -13.17 9.85 -26.98
CA ASP A 120 -12.52 9.73 -28.31
C ASP A 120 -11.03 9.41 -28.12
N LEU A 121 -10.76 8.22 -27.58
CA LEU A 121 -9.41 7.78 -27.28
C LEU A 121 -8.85 6.88 -28.40
N PRO A 122 -7.53 6.86 -28.59
CA PRO A 122 -6.87 5.91 -29.47
C PRO A 122 -7.33 4.47 -29.22
N THR A 123 -7.63 3.74 -30.29
CA THR A 123 -8.00 2.33 -30.22
C THR A 123 -6.84 1.53 -29.65
N LEU A 124 -7.16 0.66 -28.69
CA LEU A 124 -6.12 -0.24 -28.17
C LEU A 124 -5.73 -1.26 -29.25
N PRO A 125 -4.45 -1.54 -29.36
CA PRO A 125 -3.98 -2.57 -30.24
C PRO A 125 -4.49 -3.98 -29.81
N ASP A 126 -4.68 -4.88 -30.76
CA ASP A 126 -5.10 -6.27 -30.52
C ASP A 126 -4.06 -7.06 -29.71
N GLN A 127 -4.50 -8.14 -29.05
CA GLN A 127 -3.59 -9.03 -28.33
C GLN A 127 -2.56 -9.67 -29.29
N GLY A 128 -1.28 -9.65 -28.91
CA GLY A 128 -0.18 -10.23 -29.71
C GLY A 128 0.69 -9.24 -30.47
N ILE A 129 0.54 -7.93 -30.21
CA ILE A 129 1.30 -6.87 -30.86
C ILE A 129 2.72 -6.75 -30.32
N ALA A 130 3.63 -6.32 -31.19
CA ALA A 130 5.01 -6.01 -30.85
C ALA A 130 5.09 -4.92 -29.77
N GLU A 131 6.02 -5.09 -28.83
CA GLU A 131 6.21 -4.17 -27.70
C GLU A 131 6.41 -2.72 -28.15
N ALA A 132 7.05 -2.49 -29.30
CA ALA A 132 7.22 -1.16 -29.89
C ALA A 132 5.88 -0.47 -30.16
N ALA A 133 4.88 -1.18 -30.72
CA ALA A 133 3.57 -0.62 -31.00
C ALA A 133 2.78 -0.28 -29.72
N ILE A 134 3.03 -1.00 -28.62
CA ILE A 134 2.48 -0.66 -27.31
C ILE A 134 3.06 0.68 -26.82
N VAL A 135 4.37 0.86 -26.93
CA VAL A 135 5.05 2.12 -26.53
C VAL A 135 4.54 3.29 -27.35
N ASP A 136 4.38 3.12 -28.67
CA ASP A 136 3.82 4.14 -29.56
C ASP A 136 2.40 4.52 -29.17
N THR A 137 1.57 3.53 -28.81
CA THR A 137 0.19 3.78 -28.34
C THR A 137 0.18 4.50 -26.99
N VAL A 138 1.07 4.11 -26.05
CA VAL A 138 1.24 4.81 -24.76
C VAL A 138 1.63 6.27 -25.01
N TYR A 139 2.53 6.53 -25.93
CA TYR A 139 2.92 7.88 -26.30
C TYR A 139 1.75 8.68 -26.93
N ALA A 140 0.96 8.07 -27.80
CA ALA A 140 -0.23 8.69 -28.37
C ALA A 140 -1.27 9.04 -27.29
N LEU A 141 -1.48 8.17 -26.30
CA LEU A 141 -2.36 8.44 -25.15
C LEU A 141 -1.84 9.61 -24.30
N LYS A 142 -0.52 9.66 -24.07
CA LYS A 142 0.12 10.80 -23.40
C LYS A 142 -0.13 12.10 -24.16
N CYS A 143 0.06 12.12 -25.48
CA CYS A 143 -0.23 13.29 -26.33
C CYS A 143 -1.72 13.68 -26.28
N THR A 144 -2.63 12.71 -26.19
CA THR A 144 -4.06 12.98 -26.01
C THR A 144 -4.33 13.73 -24.70
N VAL A 145 -3.69 13.34 -23.60
CA VAL A 145 -3.80 14.06 -22.31
C VAL A 145 -3.28 15.50 -22.45
N GLU A 146 -2.11 15.68 -23.08
CA GLU A 146 -1.55 17.03 -23.34
C GLU A 146 -2.49 17.90 -24.15
N ASP A 147 -3.07 17.36 -25.22
CA ASP A 147 -3.99 18.08 -26.09
C ASP A 147 -5.27 18.50 -25.36
N ILE A 148 -5.80 17.63 -24.49
CA ILE A 148 -6.94 17.99 -23.64
C ILE A 148 -6.58 19.17 -22.74
N ILE A 149 -5.42 19.13 -22.08
CA ILE A 149 -4.97 20.19 -21.18
C ILE A 149 -4.75 21.52 -21.96
N ARG A 150 -4.14 21.46 -23.15
CA ARG A 150 -3.92 22.66 -23.99
C ARG A 150 -5.23 23.30 -24.42
N ARG A 151 -6.22 22.52 -24.87
CA ARG A 151 -7.51 23.00 -25.37
C ARG A 151 -8.43 23.58 -24.30
N THR A 152 -8.22 23.22 -23.03
CA THR A 152 -9.11 23.62 -21.94
C THR A 152 -8.70 24.91 -21.22
N GLY A 153 -7.78 25.67 -21.77
CA GLY A 153 -7.49 27.05 -21.36
C GLY A 153 -7.01 27.17 -19.92
N ASP A 154 -7.79 27.82 -19.04
CA ASP A 154 -7.36 28.24 -17.69
C ASP A 154 -7.51 27.15 -16.61
N HIS A 155 -7.88 25.92 -16.96
CA HIS A 155 -8.04 24.86 -15.98
C HIS A 155 -6.68 24.36 -15.45
N THR A 156 -6.62 24.12 -14.15
CA THR A 156 -5.51 23.46 -13.46
C THR A 156 -5.86 22.00 -13.24
N PHE A 157 -5.00 21.10 -13.72
CA PHE A 157 -5.20 19.67 -13.65
C PHE A 157 -4.45 19.08 -12.46
N ILE A 158 -5.17 18.53 -11.51
CA ILE A 158 -4.62 17.83 -10.35
C ILE A 158 -4.90 16.35 -10.54
N PHE A 159 -3.92 15.61 -11.04
CA PHE A 159 -4.04 14.18 -11.22
C PHE A 159 -4.00 13.45 -9.87
N LEU A 160 -5.07 12.76 -9.54
CA LEU A 160 -5.19 11.95 -8.32
C LEU A 160 -4.80 10.51 -8.65
N ILE A 161 -3.61 10.08 -8.23
CA ILE A 161 -3.10 8.73 -8.49
C ILE A 161 -3.07 7.95 -7.19
N ASP A 162 -4.01 7.02 -7.04
CA ASP A 162 -4.08 6.14 -5.88
C ASP A 162 -3.15 4.93 -6.04
N ASN A 163 -2.54 4.46 -4.95
CA ASN A 163 -1.62 3.32 -4.90
C ASN A 163 -0.46 3.43 -5.91
N VAL A 164 0.31 4.53 -5.80
CA VAL A 164 1.41 4.86 -6.73
C VAL A 164 2.50 3.79 -6.80
N GLU A 165 2.55 2.87 -5.85
CA GLU A 165 3.39 1.67 -5.87
C GLU A 165 3.20 0.85 -7.15
N GLY A 166 2.01 0.91 -7.75
CA GLY A 166 1.75 0.28 -9.04
C GLY A 166 2.63 0.84 -10.15
N ILE A 167 2.84 2.16 -10.19
CA ILE A 167 3.71 2.81 -11.20
C ILE A 167 5.15 2.36 -11.06
N ALA A 168 5.63 2.10 -9.84
CA ALA A 168 6.97 1.60 -9.59
C ALA A 168 7.29 0.28 -10.30
N ARG A 169 6.27 -0.51 -10.57
CA ARG A 169 6.36 -1.81 -11.23
C ARG A 169 6.13 -1.75 -12.74
N LEU A 170 5.72 -0.59 -13.26
CA LEU A 170 5.55 -0.34 -14.69
C LEU A 170 6.88 0.06 -15.35
N PRO A 171 6.99 0.02 -16.69
CA PRO A 171 8.18 0.48 -17.40
C PRO A 171 8.53 1.94 -17.05
N ARG A 172 9.82 2.25 -16.97
CA ARG A 172 10.34 3.57 -16.56
C ARG A 172 9.74 4.74 -17.37
N HIS A 173 9.44 4.54 -18.64
CA HIS A 173 8.84 5.57 -19.48
C HIS A 173 7.47 6.05 -18.95
N THR A 174 6.72 5.19 -18.20
CA THR A 174 5.45 5.59 -17.57
C THR A 174 5.65 6.78 -16.63
N ALA A 175 6.59 6.68 -15.72
CA ALA A 175 6.94 7.76 -14.79
C ALA A 175 7.57 8.97 -15.50
N SER A 176 8.42 8.72 -16.52
CA SER A 176 9.04 9.80 -17.32
C SER A 176 7.98 10.62 -18.10
N PHE A 177 6.97 9.98 -18.65
CA PHE A 177 5.87 10.65 -19.34
C PHE A 177 4.98 11.46 -18.38
N LEU A 178 4.72 10.95 -17.16
CA LEU A 178 4.06 11.76 -16.14
C LEU A 178 4.89 13.00 -15.78
N ARG A 179 6.21 12.83 -15.62
CA ARG A 179 7.11 13.96 -15.37
C ARG A 179 7.07 14.98 -16.49
N SER A 180 7.06 14.55 -17.77
CA SER A 180 7.08 15.45 -18.92
C SER A 180 5.86 16.37 -18.98
N LEU A 181 4.69 15.97 -18.47
CA LEU A 181 3.52 16.84 -18.38
C LEU A 181 3.77 18.10 -17.52
N THR A 182 4.56 17.97 -16.44
CA THR A 182 4.91 19.11 -15.57
C THR A 182 6.09 19.94 -16.09
N GLN A 183 6.76 19.47 -17.13
CA GLN A 183 7.90 20.16 -17.73
C GLN A 183 7.56 20.80 -19.09
N ASP A 184 6.37 20.53 -19.61
CA ASP A 184 5.91 21.11 -20.87
C ASP A 184 5.73 22.63 -20.71
N PRO A 185 6.33 23.46 -21.58
CA PRO A 185 6.32 24.92 -21.44
C PRO A 185 4.92 25.53 -21.46
N ASP A 186 3.97 24.89 -22.13
CA ASP A 186 2.63 25.44 -22.36
C ASP A 186 1.63 25.03 -21.27
N ILE A 187 1.84 23.86 -20.65
CA ILE A 187 0.87 23.26 -19.72
C ILE A 187 1.45 22.98 -18.33
N GLY A 188 2.76 22.93 -18.18
CA GLY A 188 3.42 22.45 -16.95
C GLY A 188 3.02 23.22 -15.69
N ASP A 189 2.84 24.55 -15.80
CA ASP A 189 2.39 25.40 -14.69
C ASP A 189 0.92 25.17 -14.29
N ARG A 190 0.21 24.31 -15.01
CA ARG A 190 -1.19 23.94 -14.74
C ARG A 190 -1.37 22.47 -14.38
N VAL A 191 -0.27 21.73 -14.16
CA VAL A 191 -0.29 20.30 -13.89
C VAL A 191 0.36 20.01 -12.54
N ALA A 192 -0.36 19.31 -11.66
CA ALA A 192 0.20 18.75 -10.44
C ALA A 192 -0.37 17.35 -10.15
N TYR A 193 0.26 16.66 -9.22
CA TYR A 193 -0.12 15.31 -8.79
C TYR A 193 -0.40 15.25 -7.31
N VAL A 194 -1.47 14.59 -6.92
CA VAL A 194 -1.66 14.06 -5.57
C VAL A 194 -1.60 12.55 -5.65
N VAL A 195 -0.56 11.97 -5.12
CA VAL A 195 -0.38 10.51 -5.13
C VAL A 195 -0.60 9.94 -3.75
N THR A 196 -1.08 8.70 -3.66
CA THR A 196 -1.15 7.97 -2.40
C THR A 196 -0.24 6.77 -2.41
N SER A 197 0.36 6.48 -1.26
CA SER A 197 1.20 5.30 -1.03
C SER A 197 0.96 4.69 0.34
N SER A 198 1.07 3.37 0.44
CA SER A 198 1.10 2.66 1.73
C SER A 198 2.50 2.62 2.33
N THR A 199 3.50 2.92 1.52
CA THR A 199 4.92 2.89 1.87
C THR A 199 5.55 4.25 1.55
N PRO A 200 6.45 4.79 2.39
CA PRO A 200 7.21 5.99 2.04
C PRO A 200 7.87 5.87 0.66
N LEU A 201 7.81 6.92 -0.15
CA LEU A 201 8.37 6.90 -1.52
C LEU A 201 9.86 6.56 -1.53
N SER A 202 10.59 6.96 -0.49
CA SER A 202 12.01 6.63 -0.30
C SER A 202 12.31 5.14 -0.23
N ARG A 203 11.30 4.31 0.08
CA ARG A 203 11.43 2.84 0.09
C ARG A 203 11.01 2.19 -1.22
N LEU A 204 10.22 2.88 -2.02
CA LEU A 204 9.76 2.37 -3.31
C LEU A 204 10.85 2.50 -4.37
N TYR A 205 11.71 3.51 -4.24
CA TYR A 205 12.73 3.84 -5.22
C TYR A 205 14.09 4.07 -4.56
N PRO A 206 15.20 3.78 -5.26
CA PRO A 206 16.51 4.13 -4.80
C PRO A 206 16.60 5.64 -4.50
N VAL A 207 17.30 6.02 -3.43
CA VAL A 207 17.47 7.43 -3.04
C VAL A 207 18.10 8.26 -4.15
N SER A 208 18.90 7.63 -5.04
CA SER A 208 19.43 8.26 -6.24
C SER A 208 18.34 8.75 -7.20
N GLU A 209 17.29 7.95 -7.43
CA GLU A 209 16.17 8.34 -8.31
C GLU A 209 15.29 9.42 -7.68
N LEU A 210 15.14 9.44 -6.36
CA LEU A 210 14.42 10.50 -5.65
C LEU A 210 15.15 11.85 -5.70
N ARG A 211 16.48 11.81 -5.75
CA ARG A 211 17.34 13.01 -5.81
C ARG A 211 17.59 13.51 -7.22
N GLU A 212 17.23 12.76 -8.25
CA GLU A 212 17.31 13.25 -9.62
C GLU A 212 16.23 14.31 -9.87
N PRO A 213 16.60 15.57 -10.12
CA PRO A 213 15.63 16.65 -10.36
C PRO A 213 14.71 16.38 -11.56
N SER A 214 15.15 15.52 -12.49
CA SER A 214 14.43 15.10 -13.67
C SER A 214 13.48 13.91 -13.47
N SER A 215 13.49 13.26 -12.30
CA SER A 215 12.65 12.11 -12.05
C SER A 215 11.23 12.52 -11.64
N PHE A 216 10.22 11.70 -11.97
CA PHE A 216 8.84 11.89 -11.49
C PHE A 216 8.76 11.92 -9.97
N TRP A 217 9.57 11.09 -9.30
CA TRP A 217 9.63 10.97 -7.85
C TRP A 217 10.21 12.22 -7.18
N GLY A 218 11.06 12.95 -7.87
CA GLY A 218 11.61 14.24 -7.43
C GLY A 218 10.57 15.37 -7.34
N LEU A 219 9.35 15.18 -7.88
CA LEU A 219 8.23 16.12 -7.72
C LEU A 219 7.70 16.17 -6.28
N PHE A 220 7.92 15.13 -5.49
CA PHE A 220 7.36 14.98 -4.14
C PHE A 220 8.42 15.28 -3.09
N ALA A 221 8.71 16.58 -2.90
CA ALA A 221 9.76 17.05 -1.98
C ALA A 221 9.48 16.71 -0.51
N SER A 222 8.21 16.61 -0.13
CA SER A 222 7.79 16.21 1.22
C SER A 222 6.53 15.39 1.18
N GLU A 223 6.53 14.29 1.92
CA GLU A 223 5.37 13.43 2.11
C GLU A 223 4.48 13.96 3.22
N LEU A 224 3.18 13.89 3.04
CA LEU A 224 2.18 14.14 4.08
C LEU A 224 1.69 12.80 4.62
N PHE A 225 1.89 12.58 5.91
CA PHE A 225 1.48 11.32 6.53
C PHE A 225 0.00 11.36 6.94
N ILE A 226 -0.77 10.35 6.51
CA ILE A 226 -2.16 10.16 6.94
C ILE A 226 -2.17 9.36 8.24
N GLY A 227 -2.14 10.08 9.34
CA GLY A 227 -1.97 9.54 10.67
C GLY A 227 -3.25 9.24 11.44
N GLY A 228 -3.17 9.34 12.75
CA GLY A 228 -4.31 9.22 13.66
C GLY A 228 -5.33 10.34 13.48
N LEU A 229 -6.51 10.14 14.05
CA LEU A 229 -7.57 11.15 14.16
C LEU A 229 -7.37 12.00 15.42
N ASP A 230 -7.80 13.23 15.38
CA ASP A 230 -7.93 14.02 16.60
C ASP A 230 -9.21 13.68 17.41
N ASP A 231 -9.32 14.22 18.60
CA ASP A 231 -10.45 13.92 19.50
C ASP A 231 -11.80 14.39 18.94
N ALA A 232 -11.83 15.51 18.21
CA ALA A 232 -13.04 16.03 17.59
C ALA A 232 -13.48 15.15 16.42
N ASP A 233 -12.53 14.68 15.62
CA ASP A 233 -12.76 13.77 14.51
C ASP A 233 -13.32 12.43 14.99
N ILE A 234 -12.75 11.88 16.08
CA ILE A 234 -13.24 10.65 16.70
C ILE A 234 -14.66 10.84 17.23
N ALA A 235 -14.94 11.95 17.90
CA ALA A 235 -16.28 12.24 18.39
C ALA A 235 -17.30 12.31 17.24
N ALA A 236 -17.00 13.06 16.18
CA ALA A 236 -17.85 13.17 15.00
C ALA A 236 -18.05 11.82 14.29
N LEU A 237 -17.03 10.95 14.27
CA LEU A 237 -17.14 9.59 13.72
C LEU A 237 -18.13 8.74 14.51
N LEU A 238 -18.08 8.79 15.84
CA LEU A 238 -18.94 8.01 16.74
C LEU A 238 -20.37 8.55 16.84
N GLU A 239 -20.62 9.81 16.51
CA GLU A 239 -21.96 10.41 16.40
C GLU A 239 -22.81 9.76 15.28
N ARG A 240 -22.21 9.02 14.35
CA ARG A 240 -22.95 8.25 13.34
C ARG A 240 -23.82 7.13 13.91
N ALA A 241 -23.56 6.75 15.15
CA ALA A 241 -24.33 5.75 15.89
C ALA A 241 -24.91 6.38 17.15
N PRO A 242 -26.10 6.99 17.08
CA PRO A 242 -26.75 7.62 18.23
C PRO A 242 -27.14 6.60 19.33
N GLU A 243 -27.13 5.31 19.00
CA GLU A 243 -27.36 4.20 19.92
C GLU A 243 -26.21 4.01 20.93
N LEU A 244 -25.00 4.48 20.60
CA LEU A 244 -23.85 4.42 21.49
C LEU A 244 -23.93 5.54 22.53
N ASN A 245 -23.90 5.14 23.81
CA ASN A 245 -23.82 6.09 24.91
C ASN A 245 -22.36 6.56 25.15
N ASP A 246 -22.16 7.46 26.09
CA ASP A 246 -20.83 8.03 26.38
C ASP A 246 -19.84 6.96 26.90
N ALA A 247 -20.33 5.97 27.65
CA ALA A 247 -19.49 4.87 28.13
C ALA A 247 -19.03 3.97 26.98
N ASP A 248 -19.92 3.67 26.01
CA ASP A 248 -19.58 2.92 24.80
C ASP A 248 -18.53 3.67 23.96
N ARG A 249 -18.73 4.98 23.79
CA ARG A 249 -17.78 5.85 23.06
C ARG A 249 -16.42 5.93 23.76
N ALA A 250 -16.39 6.05 25.06
CA ALA A 250 -15.16 6.03 25.86
C ALA A 250 -14.45 4.66 25.75
N TRP A 251 -15.21 3.58 25.75
CA TRP A 251 -14.69 2.23 25.57
C TRP A 251 -14.06 2.05 24.18
N ILE A 252 -14.75 2.45 23.10
CA ILE A 252 -14.23 2.42 21.74
C ILE A 252 -12.92 3.20 21.62
N ARG A 253 -12.86 4.40 22.21
CA ARG A 253 -11.64 5.23 22.23
C ARG A 253 -10.48 4.55 22.94
N ARG A 254 -10.74 3.92 24.08
CA ARG A 254 -9.73 3.14 24.81
C ARG A 254 -9.21 1.96 23.96
N LEU A 255 -10.12 1.26 23.28
CA LEU A 255 -9.76 0.13 22.41
C LEU A 255 -8.94 0.55 21.21
N GLY A 256 -9.40 1.54 20.46
CA GLY A 256 -8.83 1.94 19.17
C GLY A 256 -7.71 2.99 19.24
N GLY A 257 -7.58 3.71 20.37
CA GLY A 257 -6.70 4.87 20.49
C GLY A 257 -7.16 5.99 19.55
N ALA A 258 -6.24 6.54 18.77
CA ALA A 258 -6.51 7.53 17.73
C ALA A 258 -6.40 6.93 16.30
N ASN A 259 -6.18 5.62 16.16
CA ASN A 259 -6.05 4.96 14.87
C ASN A 259 -7.41 4.68 14.25
N LEU A 260 -7.68 5.26 13.07
CA LEU A 260 -8.97 5.12 12.36
C LEU A 260 -9.40 3.66 12.21
N THR A 261 -8.49 2.79 11.77
CA THR A 261 -8.83 1.38 11.52
C THR A 261 -9.23 0.65 12.79
N LEU A 262 -8.48 0.86 13.88
CA LEU A 262 -8.78 0.22 15.17
C LEU A 262 -10.04 0.79 15.82
N ILE A 263 -10.30 2.10 15.66
CA ILE A 263 -11.57 2.71 16.11
C ILE A 263 -12.76 2.11 15.36
N LEU A 264 -12.67 1.94 14.03
CA LEU A 264 -13.75 1.35 13.24
C LEU A 264 -13.99 -0.13 13.59
N ILE A 265 -12.93 -0.89 13.86
CA ILE A 265 -13.03 -2.29 14.33
C ILE A 265 -13.72 -2.32 15.70
N ALA A 266 -13.22 -1.56 16.66
CA ALA A 266 -13.78 -1.48 18.01
C ALA A 266 -15.26 -1.04 17.95
N ALA A 267 -15.56 0.04 17.21
CA ALA A 267 -16.90 0.57 17.09
C ALA A 267 -17.87 -0.45 16.46
N ALA A 268 -17.43 -1.23 15.46
CA ALA A 268 -18.27 -2.25 14.85
C ALA A 268 -18.68 -3.33 15.86
N HIS A 269 -17.72 -3.87 16.63
CA HIS A 269 -17.99 -4.90 17.62
C HIS A 269 -18.81 -4.40 18.82
N VAL A 270 -18.48 -3.21 19.34
CA VAL A 270 -19.23 -2.59 20.45
C VAL A 270 -20.67 -2.26 20.03
N TYR A 271 -20.87 -1.76 18.81
CA TYR A 271 -22.19 -1.48 18.26
C TYR A 271 -23.05 -2.74 18.14
N GLU A 272 -22.51 -3.83 17.57
CA GLU A 272 -23.22 -5.11 17.47
C GLU A 272 -23.60 -5.65 18.84
N TRP A 273 -22.64 -5.65 19.78
CA TRP A 273 -22.90 -6.07 21.16
C TRP A 273 -23.98 -5.19 21.81
N ARG A 274 -23.98 -3.88 21.57
CA ARG A 274 -24.97 -2.94 22.15
C ARG A 274 -26.38 -3.22 21.66
N LEU A 275 -26.53 -3.54 20.38
CA LEU A 275 -27.83 -3.85 19.77
C LEU A 275 -28.31 -5.27 20.09
N HIS A 276 -27.38 -6.22 20.14
CA HIS A 276 -27.64 -7.63 20.33
C HIS A 276 -26.73 -8.18 21.42
N PRO A 277 -27.01 -7.93 22.71
CA PRO A 277 -26.15 -8.37 23.80
C PRO A 277 -26.11 -9.89 23.89
N THR A 278 -25.19 -10.51 23.15
CA THR A 278 -24.87 -11.94 23.22
C THR A 278 -23.54 -12.08 23.92
N GLY A 279 -23.52 -12.64 25.13
CA GLY A 279 -22.29 -12.75 25.92
C GLY A 279 -21.92 -11.50 26.72
N SER A 280 -20.68 -11.46 27.20
CA SER A 280 -20.16 -10.37 28.02
C SER A 280 -19.56 -9.22 27.14
N PRO A 281 -19.39 -8.01 27.69
CA PRO A 281 -18.62 -6.95 27.01
C PRO A 281 -17.20 -7.40 26.62
N ASP A 282 -16.58 -8.27 27.44
CA ASP A 282 -15.24 -8.80 27.18
C ASP A 282 -15.18 -9.67 25.91
N ASP A 283 -16.31 -10.28 25.49
CA ASP A 283 -16.38 -11.05 24.27
C ASP A 283 -16.32 -10.13 23.04
N ALA A 284 -16.96 -8.96 23.08
CA ALA A 284 -16.88 -7.94 22.03
C ALA A 284 -15.45 -7.35 21.94
N GLU A 285 -14.82 -7.08 23.07
CA GLU A 285 -13.42 -6.63 23.14
C GLU A 285 -12.48 -7.67 22.54
N ARG A 286 -12.62 -8.94 22.94
CA ARG A 286 -11.82 -10.06 22.42
C ARG A 286 -11.99 -10.21 20.90
N ALA A 287 -13.22 -10.14 20.39
CA ALA A 287 -13.49 -10.22 18.95
C ALA A 287 -12.82 -9.07 18.17
N ALA A 288 -12.87 -7.85 18.70
CA ALA A 288 -12.19 -6.71 18.11
C ALA A 288 -10.66 -6.88 18.06
N ILE A 289 -10.07 -7.42 19.13
CA ILE A 289 -8.64 -7.71 19.20
C ILE A 289 -8.24 -8.79 18.19
N GLU A 290 -9.00 -9.87 18.10
CA GLU A 290 -8.72 -10.95 17.14
C GLU A 290 -8.81 -10.47 15.69
N GLU A 291 -9.81 -9.66 15.33
CA GLU A 291 -9.92 -9.08 14.00
C GLU A 291 -8.73 -8.16 13.68
N ALA A 292 -8.30 -7.36 14.62
CA ALA A 292 -7.23 -6.38 14.42
C ALA A 292 -5.81 -6.98 14.51
N ARG A 293 -5.63 -8.12 15.17
CA ARG A 293 -4.33 -8.74 15.45
C ARG A 293 -3.40 -8.87 14.25
N PRO A 294 -3.84 -9.38 13.07
CA PRO A 294 -2.98 -9.48 11.90
C PRO A 294 -2.46 -8.12 11.42
N LEU A 295 -3.30 -7.09 11.48
CA LEU A 295 -2.94 -5.72 11.09
C LEU A 295 -1.90 -5.13 12.05
N CYS A 296 -2.14 -5.22 13.36
CA CYS A 296 -1.22 -4.72 14.37
C CYS A 296 0.16 -5.39 14.26
N ARG A 297 0.20 -6.70 14.03
CA ARG A 297 1.44 -7.45 13.82
C ARG A 297 2.17 -7.02 12.53
N SER A 298 1.43 -6.74 11.47
CA SER A 298 2.01 -6.25 10.21
C SER A 298 2.64 -4.86 10.40
N TRP A 299 1.94 -3.93 11.05
CA TRP A 299 2.47 -2.60 11.35
C TRP A 299 3.71 -2.64 12.24
N TRP A 300 3.68 -3.47 13.29
CA TRP A 300 4.83 -3.63 14.17
C TRP A 300 6.04 -4.20 13.43
N ARG A 301 5.84 -5.21 12.59
CA ARG A 301 6.91 -5.81 11.78
C ARG A 301 7.51 -4.78 10.82
N GLU A 302 6.70 -4.02 10.10
CA GLU A 302 7.14 -2.99 9.18
C GLU A 302 8.01 -1.94 9.90
N LEU A 303 7.58 -1.49 11.08
CA LEU A 303 8.33 -0.54 11.88
C LEU A 303 9.66 -1.09 12.38
N THR A 304 9.68 -2.36 12.78
CA THR A 304 10.88 -3.01 13.36
C THR A 304 11.87 -3.51 12.31
N GLU A 305 11.43 -3.84 11.10
CA GLU A 305 12.34 -4.14 9.98
C GLU A 305 13.16 -2.91 9.56
N THR A 306 12.67 -1.72 9.84
CA THR A 306 13.34 -0.45 9.53
C THR A 306 14.34 -0.02 10.61
N HIS A 307 14.12 -0.46 11.86
CA HIS A 307 14.90 -0.06 13.03
C HIS A 307 15.45 -1.31 13.73
N THR A 308 16.77 -1.36 13.92
CA THR A 308 17.47 -2.52 14.52
C THR A 308 17.14 -2.80 15.99
N ALA A 309 16.33 -1.95 16.64
CA ALA A 309 16.05 -1.95 18.09
C ALA A 309 14.74 -2.64 18.51
N SER A 310 14.27 -3.64 17.79
CA SER A 310 12.87 -4.13 17.84
C SER A 310 12.39 -4.79 19.14
N VAL A 311 13.27 -5.45 19.90
CA VAL A 311 12.87 -6.16 21.15
C VAL A 311 12.82 -5.19 22.32
N ASP A 312 13.80 -4.30 22.40
CA ASP A 312 13.92 -3.31 23.47
C ASP A 312 12.86 -2.23 23.38
N ALA A 313 12.44 -1.84 22.14
CA ALA A 313 11.35 -0.89 21.93
C ALA A 313 10.00 -1.41 22.44
N ARG A 314 9.71 -2.71 22.24
CA ARG A 314 8.50 -3.34 22.79
C ARG A 314 8.51 -3.34 24.31
N GLN A 315 9.65 -3.72 24.92
CA GLN A 315 9.81 -3.73 26.37
C GLN A 315 9.69 -2.32 26.95
N SER A 316 10.27 -1.30 26.30
CA SER A 316 10.15 0.11 26.72
C SER A 316 8.72 0.65 26.64
N LEU A 317 7.93 0.21 25.65
CA LEU A 317 6.50 0.55 25.56
C LEU A 317 5.69 -0.07 26.71
N ILE A 318 6.07 -1.23 27.17
CA ILE A 318 5.42 -1.96 28.27
C ILE A 318 5.92 -1.46 29.62
N ASP A 319 7.24 -1.25 29.75
CA ASP A 319 7.91 -0.71 30.96
C ASP A 319 7.98 0.82 30.93
N GLN A 320 6.94 1.49 31.36
CA GLN A 320 6.78 2.95 31.36
C GLN A 320 7.82 3.74 32.19
N ASN A 321 8.87 3.08 32.70
CA ASN A 321 9.86 3.67 33.61
C ASN A 321 11.22 3.95 32.98
N ARG A 322 11.43 3.72 31.68
CA ARG A 322 12.69 3.93 31.00
C ARG A 322 12.56 4.96 29.87
N ALA A 323 13.50 5.91 29.78
CA ALA A 323 13.59 6.81 28.63
C ALA A 323 14.00 5.98 27.38
N PRO A 324 13.34 6.19 26.23
CA PRO A 324 13.66 5.49 25.00
C PRO A 324 15.06 5.88 24.50
N THR A 325 15.77 4.93 23.90
CA THR A 325 16.97 5.20 23.10
C THR A 325 16.63 6.02 21.84
N PRO A 326 17.59 6.66 21.15
CA PRO A 326 17.32 7.41 19.92
C PRO A 326 16.61 6.58 18.85
N ASP A 327 16.97 5.30 18.67
CA ASP A 327 16.35 4.40 17.70
C ASP A 327 14.92 4.01 18.13
N GLU A 328 14.70 3.78 19.42
CA GLU A 328 13.38 3.56 19.98
C GLU A 328 12.50 4.80 19.85
N ALA A 329 13.06 6.00 20.02
CA ALA A 329 12.32 7.25 19.86
C ALA A 329 11.71 7.37 18.47
N ALA A 330 12.41 6.96 17.41
CA ALA A 330 11.90 6.96 16.05
C ALA A 330 10.69 6.00 15.87
N ILE A 331 10.72 4.83 16.52
CA ILE A 331 9.57 3.90 16.52
C ILE A 331 8.39 4.51 17.25
N PHE A 332 8.60 5.14 18.39
CA PHE A 332 7.53 5.79 19.15
C PHE A 332 6.90 6.95 18.39
N GLU A 333 7.70 7.78 17.72
CA GLU A 333 7.22 8.86 16.86
C GLU A 333 6.39 8.29 15.69
N ALA A 334 6.83 7.21 15.07
CA ALA A 334 6.09 6.54 14.00
C ALA A 334 4.77 5.91 14.49
N LEU A 335 4.74 5.36 15.71
CA LEU A 335 3.51 4.88 16.36
C LEU A 335 2.58 6.02 16.74
N HIS A 336 3.13 7.14 17.23
CA HIS A 336 2.37 8.34 17.56
C HIS A 336 1.70 8.92 16.31
N ALA A 337 2.45 9.06 15.23
CA ALA A 337 1.90 9.51 13.95
C ALA A 337 0.71 8.64 13.49
N ARG A 338 0.73 7.35 13.79
CA ARG A 338 -0.36 6.40 13.48
C ARG A 338 -1.53 6.44 14.49
N GLY A 339 -1.42 7.23 15.55
CA GLY A 339 -2.41 7.26 16.64
C GLY A 339 -2.38 6.02 17.55
N LEU A 340 -1.28 5.27 17.54
CA LEU A 340 -1.09 4.04 18.34
C LEU A 340 -0.34 4.28 19.64
N ALA A 341 0.46 5.36 19.72
CA ALA A 341 1.15 5.79 20.93
C ALA A 341 0.85 7.27 21.25
N GLN A 342 0.98 7.63 22.51
CA GLN A 342 0.86 8.99 22.98
C GLN A 342 2.08 9.34 23.82
N ARG A 343 2.48 10.62 23.79
CA ARG A 343 3.51 11.18 24.64
C ARG A 343 2.88 12.09 25.69
N ASP A 344 3.14 11.82 26.94
CA ASP A 344 2.72 12.66 28.06
C ASP A 344 3.93 13.10 28.90
N ARG A 345 3.68 13.76 30.03
CA ARG A 345 4.73 14.21 30.98
C ARG A 345 5.56 13.08 31.60
N HIS A 346 5.07 11.85 31.55
CA HIS A 346 5.73 10.66 32.09
C HIS A 346 6.50 9.86 31.03
N GLY A 347 6.33 10.19 29.73
CA GLY A 347 6.98 9.52 28.64
C GLY A 347 6.02 9.00 27.57
N TRP A 348 6.42 7.94 26.89
CA TRP A 348 5.62 7.30 25.85
C TRP A 348 4.73 6.20 26.42
N ARG A 349 3.49 6.12 25.93
CA ARG A 349 2.55 5.02 26.24
C ARG A 349 1.77 4.57 25.02
N ILE A 350 1.36 3.30 24.99
CA ILE A 350 0.44 2.81 23.96
C ILE A 350 -0.94 3.41 24.20
N ALA A 351 -1.55 3.99 23.15
CA ALA A 351 -2.85 4.64 23.22
C ALA A 351 -4.02 3.67 22.95
N SER A 352 -3.77 2.51 22.34
CA SER A 352 -4.78 1.52 21.94
C SER A 352 -4.61 0.23 22.71
N THR A 353 -5.66 -0.21 23.43
CA THR A 353 -5.70 -1.52 24.11
C THR A 353 -5.57 -2.66 23.10
N ILE A 354 -6.22 -2.56 21.93
CA ILE A 354 -6.10 -3.56 20.85
C ILE A 354 -4.64 -3.73 20.43
N PHE A 355 -3.94 -2.63 20.19
CA PHE A 355 -2.55 -2.68 19.77
C PHE A 355 -1.63 -3.23 20.89
N ALA A 356 -1.84 -2.80 22.14
CA ALA A 356 -1.10 -3.28 23.30
C ALA A 356 -1.21 -4.81 23.45
N GLN A 357 -2.42 -5.36 23.38
CA GLN A 357 -2.64 -6.80 23.50
C GLN A 357 -2.10 -7.59 22.31
N ALA A 358 -2.24 -7.04 21.09
CA ALA A 358 -1.66 -7.66 19.90
C ALA A 358 -0.13 -7.79 19.97
N LEU A 359 0.55 -6.87 20.65
CA LEU A 359 2.00 -6.92 20.89
C LEU A 359 2.36 -7.88 22.03
N SER A 360 1.57 -7.91 23.11
CA SER A 360 1.83 -8.77 24.27
C SER A 360 1.75 -10.26 23.93
N ASP A 361 0.88 -10.62 23.00
CA ASP A 361 0.68 -12.00 22.52
C ASP A 361 1.71 -12.45 21.47
N GLN A 362 2.69 -11.63 21.11
CA GLN A 362 3.79 -12.10 20.26
C GLN A 362 4.74 -12.95 21.11
N PRO A 363 4.99 -14.23 20.74
CA PRO A 363 6.06 -14.98 21.36
C PRO A 363 7.38 -14.23 21.14
N ASP A 364 8.15 -14.06 22.21
CA ASP A 364 9.49 -13.46 22.12
C ASP A 364 10.26 -14.17 20.99
N ARG A 365 10.82 -13.41 20.06
CA ARG A 365 11.85 -13.97 19.17
C ARG A 365 12.94 -14.50 20.11
N PRO A 366 13.33 -15.76 20.00
CA PRO A 366 14.40 -16.27 20.84
C PRO A 366 15.62 -15.37 20.63
N SER A 367 16.12 -14.80 21.73
CA SER A 367 17.43 -14.14 21.78
C SER A 367 18.43 -15.03 21.06
N THR A 368 19.20 -14.44 20.17
CA THR A 368 20.29 -15.10 19.44
C THR A 368 21.43 -15.46 20.42
N SER A 369 21.18 -16.39 21.32
CA SER A 369 22.18 -17.26 21.90
C SER A 369 21.95 -18.62 21.27
N LEU A 370 22.83 -19.04 20.36
CA LEU A 370 22.79 -20.35 19.74
C LEU A 370 22.67 -21.44 20.83
N PRO A 371 21.58 -22.21 20.86
CA PRO A 371 21.58 -23.50 21.53
C PRO A 371 22.25 -24.54 20.61
N PRO A 372 22.85 -25.60 21.18
CA PRO A 372 23.40 -26.68 20.38
C PRO A 372 22.30 -27.37 19.56
N PRO A 373 22.64 -27.97 18.39
CA PRO A 373 21.66 -28.41 17.43
C PRO A 373 20.78 -29.54 18.00
N PRO A 374 19.44 -29.39 18.04
CA PRO A 374 18.56 -30.50 18.26
C PRO A 374 18.36 -31.30 16.99
N ALA A 375 18.21 -32.59 17.13
CA ALA A 375 17.92 -33.57 16.09
C ALA A 375 16.68 -33.12 15.23
N ALA A 376 16.78 -33.38 13.96
CA ALA A 376 15.87 -32.96 12.89
C ALA A 376 14.39 -33.23 13.16
N ALA A 377 13.59 -32.13 13.17
CA ALA A 377 12.14 -32.17 12.93
C ALA A 377 11.84 -31.67 11.51
N PRO A 378 10.78 -32.12 10.83
CA PRO A 378 10.58 -31.90 9.40
C PRO A 378 10.36 -30.42 9.06
N ALA A 379 11.15 -29.92 8.13
CA ALA A 379 11.15 -28.55 7.65
C ALA A 379 9.81 -28.17 7.00
N THR A 380 9.23 -27.04 7.40
CA THR A 380 8.16 -26.35 6.67
C THR A 380 8.67 -26.03 5.26
N PRO A 381 7.94 -26.34 4.20
CA PRO A 381 8.42 -26.10 2.83
C PRO A 381 8.65 -24.59 2.60
N PRO A 382 9.75 -24.22 1.94
CA PRO A 382 10.08 -22.83 1.65
C PRO A 382 9.00 -22.18 0.80
N ALA A 383 8.62 -20.93 1.12
CA ALA A 383 7.63 -20.19 0.35
C ALA A 383 8.22 -19.75 -1.00
N PHE A 384 7.94 -20.53 -2.04
CA PHE A 384 8.29 -20.21 -3.42
C PHE A 384 7.27 -19.26 -4.04
N THR A 385 7.71 -18.36 -4.93
CA THR A 385 6.79 -17.74 -5.89
C THR A 385 6.22 -18.82 -6.81
N HIS A 386 5.10 -18.55 -7.48
CA HIS A 386 4.46 -19.53 -8.39
C HIS A 386 5.46 -20.15 -9.35
N LEU A 387 6.26 -19.32 -10.02
CA LEU A 387 7.23 -19.74 -11.03
C LEU A 387 8.42 -20.53 -10.43
N GLU A 388 8.94 -20.10 -9.29
CA GLU A 388 9.98 -20.84 -8.56
C GLU A 388 9.46 -22.20 -8.08
N GLY A 389 8.18 -22.23 -7.67
CA GLY A 389 7.50 -23.45 -7.26
C GLY A 389 7.36 -24.46 -8.39
N GLU A 390 6.99 -24.01 -9.60
CA GLU A 390 6.88 -24.88 -10.78
C GLU A 390 8.24 -25.44 -11.19
N VAL A 391 9.29 -24.60 -11.26
CA VAL A 391 10.65 -25.06 -11.59
C VAL A 391 11.17 -26.02 -10.52
N TYR A 392 10.94 -25.72 -9.23
CA TYR A 392 11.37 -26.61 -8.16
C TYR A 392 10.61 -27.93 -8.14
N ALA A 393 9.29 -27.93 -8.42
CA ALA A 393 8.48 -29.14 -8.49
C ALA A 393 8.97 -30.05 -9.63
N PHE A 394 9.21 -29.49 -10.81
CA PHE A 394 9.77 -30.23 -11.94
C PHE A 394 11.12 -30.87 -11.61
N LEU A 395 12.04 -30.10 -10.99
CA LEU A 395 13.35 -30.63 -10.59
C LEU A 395 13.24 -31.69 -9.50
N ARG A 396 12.27 -31.57 -8.58
CA ARG A 396 12.00 -32.55 -7.54
C ARG A 396 11.43 -33.86 -8.08
N GLU A 397 10.51 -33.79 -9.01
CA GLU A 397 10.00 -34.99 -9.74
C GLU A 397 11.10 -35.72 -10.48
N ASN A 398 12.12 -35.00 -10.93
CA ASN A 398 13.29 -35.56 -11.64
C ASN A 398 14.55 -35.60 -10.74
N ALA A 399 14.39 -35.68 -9.40
CA ALA A 399 15.51 -35.66 -8.46
C ALA A 399 16.49 -36.82 -8.69
N GLY A 400 17.78 -36.51 -8.66
CA GLY A 400 18.87 -37.44 -8.97
C GLY A 400 19.24 -37.57 -10.46
N ARG A 401 18.46 -36.86 -11.34
CA ARG A 401 18.75 -36.81 -12.79
C ARG A 401 19.18 -35.38 -13.16
N VAL A 402 20.10 -35.28 -14.13
CA VAL A 402 20.44 -33.98 -14.72
C VAL A 402 19.34 -33.60 -15.71
N CYS A 403 18.65 -32.51 -15.47
CA CYS A 403 17.68 -31.92 -16.38
C CYS A 403 18.38 -30.82 -17.20
N THR A 404 18.30 -30.95 -18.55
CA THR A 404 18.87 -29.91 -19.40
C THR A 404 18.10 -28.60 -19.29
N ARG A 405 18.74 -27.48 -19.63
CA ARG A 405 18.08 -26.17 -19.62
C ARG A 405 16.83 -26.15 -20.49
N ASP A 406 16.93 -26.80 -21.66
CA ASP A 406 15.84 -26.87 -22.63
C ASP A 406 14.69 -27.77 -22.14
N GLU A 407 14.99 -28.85 -21.40
CA GLU A 407 13.96 -29.65 -20.74
C GLU A 407 13.18 -28.84 -19.69
N VAL A 408 13.87 -28.12 -18.80
CA VAL A 408 13.26 -27.30 -17.81
C VAL A 408 12.41 -26.21 -18.48
N LYS A 409 12.96 -25.50 -19.47
CA LYS A 409 12.23 -24.46 -20.20
C LYS A 409 10.99 -25.00 -20.91
N ARG A 410 11.10 -26.12 -21.59
CA ARG A 410 10.00 -26.71 -22.35
C ARG A 410 8.88 -27.24 -21.46
N ALA A 411 9.24 -27.73 -20.27
CA ALA A 411 8.27 -28.23 -19.30
C ALA A 411 7.45 -27.10 -18.66
N ILE A 412 8.09 -25.98 -18.37
CA ILE A 412 7.47 -24.88 -17.63
C ILE A 412 6.90 -23.80 -18.57
N TRP A 413 7.56 -23.55 -19.71
CA TRP A 413 7.15 -22.55 -20.71
C TRP A 413 7.01 -23.16 -22.13
N PRO A 414 5.94 -23.91 -22.37
CA PRO A 414 5.79 -24.60 -23.67
C PRO A 414 5.62 -23.66 -24.86
N VAL A 415 5.14 -22.41 -24.63
CA VAL A 415 4.84 -21.45 -25.71
C VAL A 415 5.93 -20.39 -25.87
N SER A 416 6.54 -19.93 -24.78
CA SER A 416 7.54 -18.82 -24.80
C SER A 416 8.64 -19.07 -23.76
N PRO A 417 9.67 -19.87 -24.09
CA PRO A 417 10.73 -20.17 -23.14
C PRO A 417 11.61 -18.93 -22.85
N PRO A 418 11.99 -18.70 -21.58
CA PRO A 418 12.84 -17.59 -21.19
C PRO A 418 14.29 -17.77 -21.69
N SER A 419 15.08 -16.69 -21.63
CA SER A 419 16.53 -16.76 -21.89
C SER A 419 17.24 -17.63 -20.84
N ASP A 420 18.42 -18.13 -21.15
CA ASP A 420 19.25 -18.90 -20.21
C ASP A 420 19.59 -18.10 -18.96
N SER A 421 19.83 -16.79 -19.11
CA SER A 421 20.08 -15.89 -17.98
C SER A 421 18.87 -15.72 -17.07
N ALA A 422 17.66 -15.71 -17.61
CA ALA A 422 16.44 -15.63 -16.82
C ALA A 422 16.18 -16.93 -16.02
N LEU A 423 16.38 -18.09 -16.66
CA LEU A 423 16.30 -19.38 -15.96
C LEU A 423 17.36 -19.47 -14.86
N GLN A 424 18.59 -19.01 -15.12
CA GLN A 424 19.65 -18.99 -14.12
C GLN A 424 19.27 -18.17 -12.88
N LYS A 425 18.66 -16.99 -13.06
CA LYS A 425 18.18 -16.16 -11.92
C LYS A 425 17.10 -16.86 -11.10
N ILE A 426 16.23 -17.63 -11.74
CA ILE A 426 15.22 -18.42 -11.00
C ILE A 426 15.89 -19.51 -10.17
N ILE A 427 16.88 -20.22 -10.73
CA ILE A 427 17.67 -21.23 -10.04
C ILE A 427 18.43 -20.63 -8.84
N GLU A 428 19.01 -19.44 -9.00
CA GLU A 428 19.67 -18.72 -7.91
C GLU A 428 18.68 -18.40 -6.76
N ARG A 429 17.49 -17.88 -7.07
CA ARG A 429 16.44 -17.63 -6.09
C ARG A 429 15.91 -18.89 -5.39
N ILE A 430 15.83 -20.00 -6.11
CA ILE A 430 15.50 -21.30 -5.51
C ILE A 430 16.59 -21.73 -4.54
N ARG A 431 17.88 -21.59 -4.92
CA ARG A 431 19.02 -21.87 -4.04
C ARG A 431 19.00 -21.03 -2.76
N ASP A 432 18.72 -19.72 -2.88
CA ASP A 432 18.59 -18.82 -1.73
C ASP A 432 17.56 -19.32 -0.70
N LYS A 433 16.59 -20.13 -1.13
CA LYS A 433 15.52 -20.65 -0.27
C LYS A 433 15.74 -22.07 0.24
N ILE A 434 16.50 -22.91 -0.47
CA ILE A 434 16.65 -24.33 -0.13
C ILE A 434 18.06 -24.70 0.35
N GLU A 435 19.07 -23.89 0.02
CA GLU A 435 20.47 -24.17 0.37
C GLU A 435 20.86 -23.46 1.67
N PRO A 436 21.64 -24.12 2.54
CA PRO A 436 22.25 -23.45 3.68
C PRO A 436 23.27 -22.35 3.27
N ASP A 437 23.98 -22.57 2.16
CA ASP A 437 24.91 -21.63 1.53
C ASP A 437 24.64 -21.58 0.02
N PRO A 438 23.93 -20.56 -0.50
CA PRO A 438 23.60 -20.46 -1.91
C PRO A 438 24.83 -20.35 -2.84
N LYS A 439 25.98 -19.88 -2.33
CA LYS A 439 27.24 -19.76 -3.09
C LYS A 439 27.92 -21.12 -3.28
N HIS A 440 27.66 -22.06 -2.39
CA HIS A 440 28.18 -23.43 -2.44
C HIS A 440 27.02 -24.43 -2.39
N PRO A 441 26.19 -24.52 -3.45
CA PRO A 441 24.96 -25.30 -3.44
C PRO A 441 25.26 -26.80 -3.36
N ARG A 442 24.54 -27.46 -2.42
CA ARG A 442 24.67 -28.91 -2.21
C ARG A 442 23.45 -29.69 -2.67
N LYS A 443 22.26 -29.08 -2.67
CA LYS A 443 21.00 -29.71 -3.04
C LYS A 443 20.69 -29.50 -4.53
N LEU A 444 20.77 -28.24 -5.02
CA LEU A 444 20.50 -27.90 -6.42
C LEU A 444 21.80 -27.55 -7.16
N ILE A 445 22.37 -28.51 -7.84
CA ILE A 445 23.69 -28.45 -8.46
C ILE A 445 23.58 -28.07 -9.94
N ALA A 446 24.46 -27.18 -10.40
CA ALA A 446 24.64 -26.93 -11.82
C ALA A 446 25.70 -27.90 -12.36
N VAL A 447 25.30 -28.70 -13.37
CA VAL A 447 26.23 -29.59 -14.08
C VAL A 447 26.71 -28.86 -15.33
N ARG A 448 28.02 -28.54 -15.34
CA ARG A 448 28.64 -27.71 -16.39
C ARG A 448 28.34 -28.22 -17.78
N GLY A 449 27.76 -27.37 -18.62
CA GLY A 449 27.42 -27.70 -20.01
C GLY A 449 26.20 -28.61 -20.21
N GLN A 450 25.56 -29.10 -19.13
CA GLN A 450 24.45 -30.06 -19.25
C GLN A 450 23.13 -29.47 -18.69
N GLY A 451 23.12 -28.88 -17.51
CA GLY A 451 21.87 -28.36 -16.91
C GLY A 451 21.91 -28.30 -15.38
N TYR A 452 20.79 -28.68 -14.76
CA TYR A 452 20.61 -28.64 -13.31
C TYR A 452 20.18 -30.01 -12.77
N MET A 453 20.61 -30.34 -11.57
CA MET A 453 20.24 -31.57 -10.88
C MET A 453 19.88 -31.25 -9.42
N LEU A 454 18.69 -31.67 -8.99
CA LEU A 454 18.31 -31.69 -7.59
C LEU A 454 18.70 -33.06 -6.99
N ARG A 455 19.51 -33.05 -5.91
CA ARG A 455 19.85 -34.28 -5.18
C ARG A 455 18.63 -34.83 -4.46
N ARG A 456 18.57 -36.15 -4.28
CA ARG A 456 17.57 -36.81 -3.42
C ARG A 456 17.95 -36.59 -1.95
N ASP A 457 16.94 -36.44 -1.08
CA ASP A 457 17.15 -36.19 0.37
C ASP A 457 17.82 -37.38 1.13
N THR A 458 18.31 -38.40 0.42
CA THR A 458 18.95 -39.61 0.97
C THR A 458 20.42 -39.79 0.59
N ASP A 459 21.04 -38.82 -0.10
CA ASP A 459 22.46 -38.88 -0.48
C ASP A 459 23.33 -37.82 0.25
#